data_7791569f6b5522ef1982329b935a369a
#
_entry.id   7791569f6b5522ef1982329b935a369a
#
_cell.length_a   1.000
_cell.length_b   1.000
_cell.length_c   1.000
_cell.angle_alpha   90.00
_cell.angle_beta   90.00
_cell.angle_gamma   90.00
#
_symmetry.space_group_name_H-M   'P 1'
#
loop_
_entity.id
_entity.type
_entity.pdbx_description
1 polymer ?
#
loop_
_entity_poly.entity_id
_entity_poly.type
_entity_poly.pdbx_seq_one_letter_code
_entity_poly.pdbx_strand_id
1 'polypeptide(L)'
;VNPFHFAGRVLVFLLLVLWGWRFMTTPLDTNYTGESFLHLVNLPFHEAGHLLFMPFGRFMTILGGSLGQILMPLVCLGTFLLKTRDPFGGSVALWWTAENFMDVAPYINDARAMDLLLLGGFTGKEVDAHDWNNLLTMLGWLQYDHGLAKLSYGMGTVLMLLALAWGAMLLHRQYRRLDW
;
A
#
# COMPACT_ATOMS: atom_id res chain seq x y z
N VAL A 1 -14.94 27.03 8.47
CA VAL A 1 -14.02 26.24 7.63
C VAL A 1 -13.94 26.88 6.26
N ASN A 2 -12.72 27.11 5.73
CA ASN A 2 -12.55 27.72 4.40
C ASN A 2 -13.20 26.84 3.32
N PRO A 3 -14.17 27.37 2.51
CA PRO A 3 -14.90 26.60 1.50
C PRO A 3 -13.98 26.00 0.41
N PHE A 4 -12.92 26.72 0.02
CA PHE A 4 -11.96 26.22 -0.99
C PHE A 4 -11.17 25.01 -0.49
N HIS A 5 -10.72 25.05 0.78
CA HIS A 5 -10.07 23.88 1.40
C HIS A 5 -11.01 22.70 1.50
N PHE A 6 -12.27 22.94 1.86
CA PHE A 6 -13.26 21.88 1.91
C PHE A 6 -13.49 21.26 0.52
N ALA A 7 -13.69 22.10 -0.51
CA ALA A 7 -13.87 21.63 -1.90
C ALA A 7 -12.66 20.78 -2.38
N GLY A 8 -11.43 21.23 -2.10
CA GLY A 8 -10.22 20.47 -2.41
C GLY A 8 -10.18 19.10 -1.71
N ARG A 9 -10.55 19.03 -0.44
CA ARG A 9 -10.65 17.77 0.30
C ARG A 9 -11.72 16.84 -0.25
N VAL A 10 -12.88 17.38 -0.64
CA VAL A 10 -13.95 16.60 -1.28
C VAL A 10 -13.46 16.02 -2.61
N LEU A 11 -12.79 16.82 -3.44
CA LEU A 11 -12.24 16.34 -4.71
C LEU A 11 -11.24 15.18 -4.49
N VAL A 12 -10.28 15.36 -3.59
CA VAL A 12 -9.31 14.30 -3.22
C VAL A 12 -10.05 13.05 -2.75
N PHE A 13 -11.04 13.21 -1.86
CA PHE A 13 -11.79 12.08 -1.33
C PHE A 13 -12.53 11.31 -2.43
N LEU A 14 -13.19 12.01 -3.37
CA LEU A 14 -13.87 11.35 -4.50
C LEU A 14 -12.90 10.57 -5.38
N LEU A 15 -11.72 11.13 -5.67
CA LEU A 15 -10.68 10.41 -6.40
C LEU A 15 -10.23 9.15 -5.66
N LEU A 16 -10.03 9.22 -4.34
CA LEU A 16 -9.66 8.06 -3.52
C LEU A 16 -10.77 7.00 -3.46
N VAL A 17 -12.05 7.42 -3.42
CA VAL A 17 -13.20 6.49 -3.49
C VAL A 17 -13.20 5.74 -4.82
N LEU A 18 -13.08 6.46 -5.95
CA LEU A 18 -13.08 5.84 -7.29
C LEU A 18 -11.89 4.89 -7.48
N TRP A 19 -10.71 5.33 -7.05
CA TRP A 19 -9.50 4.52 -7.21
C TRP A 19 -9.50 3.32 -6.26
N GLY A 20 -9.86 3.53 -4.99
CA GLY A 20 -10.00 2.46 -4.01
C GLY A 20 -11.06 1.42 -4.40
N TRP A 21 -12.17 1.87 -4.99
CA TRP A 21 -13.18 0.97 -5.55
C TRP A 21 -12.57 0.04 -6.61
N ARG A 22 -11.80 0.60 -7.54
CA ARG A 22 -11.09 -0.18 -8.57
C ARG A 22 -10.15 -1.22 -7.95
N PHE A 23 -9.36 -0.84 -6.96
CA PHE A 23 -8.49 -1.79 -6.25
C PHE A 23 -9.28 -2.91 -5.58
N MET A 24 -10.32 -2.58 -4.81
CA MET A 24 -11.10 -3.57 -4.06
C MET A 24 -11.92 -4.53 -4.94
N THR A 25 -12.31 -4.12 -6.15
CA THR A 25 -13.16 -4.91 -7.05
C THR A 25 -12.40 -5.64 -8.15
N THR A 26 -11.12 -5.37 -8.31
CA THR A 26 -10.28 -6.05 -9.31
C THR A 26 -9.66 -7.30 -8.70
N PRO A 27 -9.74 -8.47 -9.35
CA PRO A 27 -9.15 -9.70 -8.82
C PRO A 27 -7.64 -9.59 -8.63
N LEU A 28 -7.13 -10.22 -7.57
CA LEU A 28 -5.71 -10.22 -7.19
C LEU A 28 -4.78 -10.74 -8.28
N ASP A 29 -5.21 -11.77 -9.00
CA ASP A 29 -4.47 -12.46 -10.05
C ASP A 29 -4.27 -11.62 -11.32
N THR A 30 -5.01 -10.52 -11.47
CA THR A 30 -4.81 -9.58 -12.60
C THR A 30 -3.59 -8.68 -12.45
N ASN A 31 -2.94 -8.66 -11.28
CA ASN A 31 -1.84 -7.75 -10.94
C ASN A 31 -2.16 -6.24 -11.14
N TYR A 32 -3.42 -5.87 -11.11
CA TYR A 32 -3.85 -4.48 -11.36
C TYR A 32 -3.19 -3.47 -10.42
N THR A 33 -2.98 -3.83 -9.15
CA THR A 33 -2.29 -2.95 -8.18
C THR A 33 -0.82 -2.77 -8.54
N GLY A 34 -0.10 -3.84 -8.86
CA GLY A 34 1.30 -3.80 -9.26
C GLY A 34 1.55 -3.10 -10.61
N GLU A 35 0.53 -2.95 -11.47
CA GLU A 35 0.61 -2.19 -12.72
C GLU A 35 0.10 -0.75 -12.58
N SER A 36 -0.36 -0.35 -11.39
CA SER A 36 -0.91 0.98 -11.15
C SER A 36 0.18 2.07 -11.08
N PHE A 37 -0.23 3.33 -11.31
CA PHE A 37 0.67 4.46 -11.08
C PHE A 37 1.19 4.51 -9.64
N LEU A 38 0.39 4.08 -8.65
CA LEU A 38 0.82 4.09 -7.24
C LEU A 38 1.92 3.07 -6.96
N HIS A 39 1.96 1.95 -7.66
CA HIS A 39 3.09 1.04 -7.60
C HIS A 39 4.42 1.74 -7.92
N LEU A 40 4.43 2.59 -8.96
CA LEU A 40 5.62 3.40 -9.29
C LEU A 40 5.99 4.40 -8.20
N VAL A 41 5.01 4.88 -7.41
CA VAL A 41 5.25 5.74 -6.24
C VAL A 41 5.78 4.92 -5.06
N ASN A 42 5.32 3.69 -4.89
CA ASN A 42 5.73 2.79 -3.80
C ASN A 42 7.14 2.21 -4.03
N LEU A 43 7.50 1.96 -5.28
CA LEU A 43 8.73 1.28 -5.68
C LEU A 43 10.02 1.93 -5.13
N PRO A 44 10.24 3.26 -5.15
CA PRO A 44 11.40 3.87 -4.52
C PRO A 44 11.52 3.59 -3.01
N PHE A 45 10.40 3.48 -2.30
CA PHE A 45 10.39 3.16 -0.87
C PHE A 45 10.65 1.66 -0.63
N HIS A 46 10.23 0.80 -1.56
CA HIS A 46 10.57 -0.61 -1.58
C HIS A 46 12.10 -0.78 -1.71
N GLU A 47 12.70 -0.20 -2.72
CA GLU A 47 14.16 -0.28 -2.95
C GLU A 47 14.96 0.35 -1.79
N ALA A 48 14.53 1.50 -1.29
CA ALA A 48 15.14 2.11 -0.11
C ALA A 48 15.01 1.22 1.14
N GLY A 49 13.93 0.47 1.26
CA GLY A 49 13.70 -0.47 2.35
C GLY A 49 14.75 -1.57 2.40
N HIS A 50 15.16 -2.15 1.28
CA HIS A 50 16.25 -3.12 1.24
C HIS A 50 17.54 -2.55 1.84
N LEU A 51 17.89 -1.31 1.50
CA LEU A 51 19.08 -0.63 2.02
C LEU A 51 18.97 -0.30 3.51
N LEU A 52 17.82 0.21 3.95
CA LEU A 52 17.58 0.59 5.35
C LEU A 52 17.63 -0.62 6.30
N PHE A 53 17.14 -1.77 5.86
CA PHE A 53 17.08 -2.98 6.65
C PHE A 53 18.30 -3.90 6.47
N MET A 54 19.24 -3.57 5.58
CA MET A 54 20.47 -4.32 5.33
C MET A 54 21.30 -4.62 6.61
N PRO A 55 21.46 -3.67 7.56
CA PRO A 55 22.24 -3.92 8.78
C PRO A 55 21.66 -5.03 9.69
N PHE A 56 20.40 -5.42 9.48
CA PHE A 56 19.70 -6.43 10.29
C PHE A 56 19.79 -7.85 9.69
N GLY A 57 20.64 -8.05 8.69
CA GLY A 57 20.89 -9.35 8.06
C GLY A 57 19.98 -9.68 6.88
N ARG A 58 20.32 -10.78 6.17
CA ARG A 58 19.73 -11.13 4.87
C ARG A 58 18.20 -11.17 4.88
N PHE A 59 17.59 -11.81 5.88
CA PHE A 59 16.13 -11.91 5.96
C PHE A 59 15.49 -10.52 6.03
N MET A 60 16.00 -9.66 6.91
CA MET A 60 15.49 -8.30 7.07
C MET A 60 15.79 -7.41 5.86
N THR A 61 16.93 -7.61 5.20
CA THR A 61 17.23 -6.93 3.93
C THR A 61 16.14 -7.21 2.91
N ILE A 62 15.80 -8.48 2.69
CA ILE A 62 14.80 -8.87 1.68
C ILE A 62 13.39 -8.40 2.10
N LEU A 63 12.99 -8.65 3.35
CA LEU A 63 11.70 -8.19 3.87
C LEU A 63 11.58 -6.65 3.85
N GLY A 64 12.72 -5.98 3.97
CA GLY A 64 12.85 -4.52 4.02
C GLY A 64 12.19 -3.82 2.85
N GLY A 65 12.20 -4.38 1.65
CA GLY A 65 11.50 -3.84 0.50
C GLY A 65 10.01 -3.62 0.79
N SER A 66 9.29 -4.70 1.08
CA SER A 66 7.86 -4.61 1.42
C SER A 66 7.59 -3.80 2.70
N LEU A 67 8.46 -3.89 3.71
CA LEU A 67 8.34 -3.06 4.92
C LEU A 67 8.54 -1.59 4.61
N GLY A 68 9.51 -1.21 3.79
CA GLY A 68 9.81 0.18 3.43
C GLY A 68 8.61 0.87 2.78
N GLN A 69 7.99 0.21 1.79
CA GLN A 69 6.82 0.78 1.12
C GLN A 69 5.59 0.89 2.05
N ILE A 70 5.37 -0.04 2.99
CA ILE A 70 4.27 0.03 3.96
C ILE A 70 4.56 1.05 5.07
N LEU A 71 5.79 1.14 5.55
CA LEU A 71 6.17 2.04 6.64
C LEU A 71 6.11 3.51 6.21
N MET A 72 6.38 3.84 4.95
CA MET A 72 6.37 5.23 4.49
C MET A 72 5.01 5.92 4.67
N PRO A 73 3.88 5.37 4.19
CA PRO A 73 2.58 5.98 4.47
C PRO A 73 2.20 5.95 5.96
N LEU A 74 2.67 4.98 6.75
CA LEU A 74 2.47 4.99 8.21
C LEU A 74 3.23 6.13 8.89
N VAL A 75 4.44 6.48 8.44
CA VAL A 75 5.17 7.67 8.90
C VAL A 75 4.41 8.94 8.53
N CYS A 76 3.84 9.02 7.32
CA CYS A 76 2.98 10.12 6.92
C CYS A 76 1.73 10.21 7.80
N LEU A 77 1.06 9.08 8.08
CA LEU A 77 -0.07 8.99 9.00
C LEU A 77 0.27 9.55 10.38
N GLY A 78 1.38 9.08 10.97
CA GLY A 78 1.87 9.59 12.25
C GLY A 78 2.16 11.09 12.22
N THR A 79 2.78 11.57 11.16
CA THR A 79 3.08 13.00 10.97
C THR A 79 1.79 13.82 10.88
N PHE A 80 0.80 13.39 10.11
CA PHE A 80 -0.48 14.08 10.01
C PHE A 80 -1.22 14.14 11.35
N LEU A 81 -1.21 13.07 12.13
CA LEU A 81 -1.94 13.03 13.39
C LEU A 81 -1.21 13.76 14.52
N LEU A 82 0.10 13.57 14.64
CA LEU A 82 0.87 14.02 15.82
C LEU A 82 1.45 15.43 15.63
N LYS A 83 1.97 15.73 14.43
CA LYS A 83 2.68 16.98 14.17
C LYS A 83 1.77 18.04 13.54
N THR A 84 1.08 17.73 12.46
CA THR A 84 0.25 18.71 11.74
C THR A 84 -1.19 18.77 12.24
N ARG A 85 -1.63 17.78 13.01
CA ARG A 85 -2.99 17.65 13.55
C ARG A 85 -4.05 17.74 12.45
N ASP A 86 -3.74 17.16 11.27
CA ASP A 86 -4.68 17.05 10.15
C ASP A 86 -5.24 15.63 10.03
N PRO A 87 -6.39 15.33 10.67
CA PRO A 87 -6.97 14.01 10.61
C PRO A 87 -7.46 13.62 9.20
N PHE A 88 -7.77 14.60 8.31
CA PHE A 88 -8.11 14.29 6.92
C PHE A 88 -6.88 13.79 6.16
N GLY A 89 -5.74 14.48 6.27
CA GLY A 89 -4.45 13.98 5.77
C GLY A 89 -4.10 12.61 6.35
N GLY A 90 -4.42 12.39 7.63
CA GLY A 90 -4.29 11.08 8.27
C GLY A 90 -5.13 10.00 7.58
N SER A 91 -6.40 10.28 7.23
CA SER A 91 -7.25 9.32 6.51
C SER A 91 -6.71 9.00 5.10
N VAL A 92 -6.13 9.97 4.41
CA VAL A 92 -5.46 9.77 3.11
C VAL A 92 -4.23 8.89 3.25
N ALA A 93 -3.40 9.12 4.27
CA ALA A 93 -2.22 8.30 4.53
C ALA A 93 -2.59 6.86 4.92
N LEU A 94 -3.68 6.66 5.67
CA LEU A 94 -4.21 5.33 5.98
C LEU A 94 -4.71 4.63 4.69
N TRP A 95 -5.37 5.36 3.79
CA TRP A 95 -5.76 4.86 2.48
C TRP A 95 -4.54 4.40 1.67
N TRP A 96 -3.46 5.19 1.65
CA TRP A 96 -2.21 4.82 0.99
C TRP A 96 -1.54 3.61 1.65
N THR A 97 -1.59 3.49 2.99
CA THR A 97 -1.14 2.27 3.69
C THR A 97 -1.93 1.04 3.25
N ALA A 98 -3.26 1.18 3.13
CA ALA A 98 -4.15 0.12 2.68
C ALA A 98 -3.81 -0.33 1.24
N GLU A 99 -3.57 0.62 0.35
CA GLU A 99 -3.14 0.37 -1.02
C GLU A 99 -1.82 -0.40 -1.06
N ASN A 100 -0.84 -0.06 -0.22
CA ASN A 100 0.43 -0.78 -0.16
C ASN A 100 0.29 -2.25 0.25
N PHE A 101 -0.62 -2.59 1.16
CA PHE A 101 -0.94 -4.00 1.45
C PHE A 101 -1.52 -4.72 0.25
N MET A 102 -2.32 -4.03 -0.56
CA MET A 102 -2.89 -4.59 -1.78
C MET A 102 -1.85 -4.69 -2.90
N ASP A 103 -0.92 -3.74 -2.98
CA ASP A 103 0.16 -3.67 -3.96
C ASP A 103 1.21 -4.79 -3.76
N VAL A 104 1.55 -5.12 -2.51
CA VAL A 104 2.45 -6.23 -2.18
C VAL A 104 1.79 -7.60 -2.43
N ALA A 105 0.47 -7.70 -2.40
CA ALA A 105 -0.22 -8.97 -2.46
C ALA A 105 -0.01 -9.77 -3.77
N PRO A 106 -0.07 -9.20 -4.99
CA PRO A 106 0.30 -9.91 -6.21
C PRO A 106 1.73 -10.44 -6.21
N TYR A 107 2.67 -9.67 -5.63
CA TYR A 107 4.06 -10.08 -5.50
C TYR A 107 4.22 -11.27 -4.55
N ILE A 108 3.46 -11.30 -3.43
CA ILE A 108 3.40 -12.50 -2.57
C ILE A 108 2.79 -13.69 -3.32
N ASN A 109 1.71 -13.44 -4.09
CA ASN A 109 1.00 -14.48 -4.84
C ASN A 109 1.86 -15.12 -5.93
N ASP A 110 2.83 -14.38 -6.46
CA ASP A 110 3.77 -14.82 -7.49
C ASP A 110 5.02 -15.54 -6.92
N ALA A 111 5.14 -15.69 -5.61
CA ALA A 111 6.34 -16.20 -4.97
C ALA A 111 6.78 -17.59 -5.47
N ARG A 112 5.86 -18.49 -5.85
CA ARG A 112 6.19 -19.78 -6.46
C ARG A 112 6.35 -19.70 -7.96
N ALA A 113 5.53 -18.90 -8.63
CA ALA A 113 5.51 -18.78 -10.08
C ALA A 113 6.71 -17.97 -10.57
N MET A 114 7.06 -16.88 -9.90
CA MET A 114 8.12 -15.93 -10.26
C MET A 114 8.00 -15.41 -11.72
N ASP A 115 6.75 -15.21 -12.18
CA ASP A 115 6.43 -14.81 -13.55
C ASP A 115 6.21 -13.31 -13.70
N LEU A 116 6.03 -12.57 -12.58
CA LEU A 116 5.87 -11.11 -12.62
C LEU A 116 7.17 -10.44 -13.05
N LEU A 117 7.03 -9.40 -13.87
CA LEU A 117 8.15 -8.56 -14.25
C LEU A 117 8.62 -7.74 -13.04
N LEU A 118 9.89 -7.87 -12.72
CA LEU A 118 10.57 -7.11 -11.68
C LEU A 118 11.12 -5.79 -12.22
N LEU A 119 11.64 -4.95 -11.33
CA LEU A 119 12.38 -3.77 -11.72
C LEU A 119 13.52 -4.15 -12.69
N GLY A 120 13.51 -3.54 -13.88
CA GLY A 120 14.47 -3.88 -14.94
C GLY A 120 13.88 -4.73 -16.08
N GLY A 121 12.62 -5.18 -15.94
CA GLY A 121 11.91 -5.87 -17.02
C GLY A 121 12.22 -7.36 -17.16
N PHE A 122 12.80 -7.98 -16.13
CA PHE A 122 13.08 -9.41 -16.05
C PHE A 122 12.14 -10.07 -15.04
N THR A 123 11.80 -11.34 -15.26
CA THR A 123 11.07 -12.14 -14.28
C THR A 123 11.99 -12.64 -13.17
N GLY A 124 11.42 -13.01 -12.02
CA GLY A 124 12.18 -13.62 -10.93
C GLY A 124 12.90 -14.91 -11.34
N LYS A 125 12.34 -15.67 -12.29
CA LYS A 125 12.95 -16.87 -12.87
C LYS A 125 14.22 -16.57 -13.67
N GLU A 126 14.22 -15.47 -14.42
CA GLU A 126 15.35 -15.11 -15.30
C GLU A 126 16.55 -14.59 -14.52
N VAL A 127 16.32 -13.92 -13.40
CA VAL A 127 17.40 -13.28 -12.60
C VAL A 127 17.66 -13.97 -11.27
N ASP A 128 16.95 -15.07 -10.97
CA ASP A 128 17.01 -15.79 -9.69
C ASP A 128 16.85 -14.82 -8.48
N ALA A 129 15.99 -13.83 -8.64
CA ALA A 129 15.74 -12.81 -7.65
C ALA A 129 14.24 -12.56 -7.51
N HIS A 130 13.68 -12.90 -6.36
CA HIS A 130 12.29 -12.63 -6.02
C HIS A 130 12.15 -12.61 -4.50
N ASP A 131 11.87 -11.45 -3.92
CA ASP A 131 11.89 -11.27 -2.47
C ASP A 131 11.01 -12.27 -1.74
N TRP A 132 9.76 -12.38 -2.13
CA TRP A 132 8.81 -13.25 -1.46
C TRP A 132 9.10 -14.73 -1.67
N ASN A 133 9.67 -15.14 -2.82
CA ASN A 133 10.18 -16.51 -2.99
C ASN A 133 11.29 -16.78 -1.98
N ASN A 134 12.28 -15.89 -1.89
CA ASN A 134 13.39 -16.01 -0.95
C ASN A 134 12.91 -16.05 0.51
N LEU A 135 12.04 -15.13 0.92
CA LEU A 135 11.50 -15.05 2.28
C LEU A 135 10.75 -16.32 2.67
N LEU A 136 9.81 -16.74 1.81
CA LEU A 136 8.96 -17.90 2.10
C LEU A 136 9.76 -19.20 2.03
N THR A 137 10.77 -19.30 1.19
CA THR A 137 11.71 -20.43 1.17
C THR A 137 12.52 -20.50 2.45
N MET A 138 13.07 -19.37 2.93
CA MET A 138 13.82 -19.29 4.19
C MET A 138 12.96 -19.71 5.41
N LEU A 139 11.64 -19.46 5.36
CA LEU A 139 10.69 -19.84 6.42
C LEU A 139 10.11 -21.25 6.24
N GLY A 140 10.30 -21.90 5.10
CA GLY A 140 9.62 -23.16 4.77
C GLY A 140 8.12 -22.97 4.50
N TRP A 141 7.69 -21.77 4.11
CA TRP A 141 6.29 -21.36 3.96
C TRP A 141 5.88 -21.09 2.50
N LEU A 142 6.68 -21.50 1.54
CA LEU A 142 6.42 -21.21 0.12
C LEU A 142 5.05 -21.71 -0.35
N GLN A 143 4.56 -22.82 0.21
CA GLN A 143 3.23 -23.38 -0.08
C GLN A 143 2.05 -22.49 0.39
N TYR A 144 2.29 -21.49 1.24
CA TYR A 144 1.27 -20.60 1.80
C TYR A 144 1.20 -19.26 1.08
N ASP A 145 1.97 -19.05 0.01
CA ASP A 145 2.04 -17.80 -0.75
C ASP A 145 0.66 -17.23 -1.13
N HIS A 146 -0.22 -18.04 -1.74
CA HIS A 146 -1.56 -17.60 -2.10
C HIS A 146 -2.44 -17.25 -0.90
N GLY A 147 -2.26 -17.95 0.23
CA GLY A 147 -2.96 -17.66 1.48
C GLY A 147 -2.52 -16.33 2.08
N LEU A 148 -1.21 -16.10 2.11
CA LEU A 148 -0.60 -14.86 2.60
C LEU A 148 -0.93 -13.66 1.70
N ALA A 149 -0.95 -13.86 0.37
CA ALA A 149 -1.37 -12.86 -0.58
C ALA A 149 -2.82 -12.42 -0.36
N LYS A 150 -3.74 -13.39 -0.20
CA LYS A 150 -5.15 -13.11 0.11
C LYS A 150 -5.31 -12.40 1.47
N LEU A 151 -4.50 -12.77 2.46
CA LEU A 151 -4.50 -12.10 3.77
C LEU A 151 -4.05 -10.64 3.63
N SER A 152 -2.94 -10.39 2.93
CA SER A 152 -2.44 -9.02 2.69
C SER A 152 -3.47 -8.18 1.95
N TYR A 153 -4.04 -8.72 0.86
CA TYR A 153 -5.07 -8.02 0.08
C TYR A 153 -6.34 -7.74 0.90
N GLY A 154 -6.78 -8.71 1.71
CA GLY A 154 -7.93 -8.56 2.61
C GLY A 154 -7.67 -7.51 3.69
N MET A 155 -6.47 -7.48 4.29
CA MET A 155 -6.07 -6.41 5.22
C MET A 155 -6.11 -5.05 4.54
N GLY A 156 -5.56 -4.93 3.35
CA GLY A 156 -5.61 -3.71 2.55
C GLY A 156 -7.06 -3.27 2.31
N THR A 157 -7.94 -4.20 1.93
CA THR A 157 -9.36 -3.90 1.71
C THR A 157 -10.04 -3.36 2.97
N VAL A 158 -9.84 -4.00 4.13
CA VAL A 158 -10.42 -3.54 5.41
C VAL A 158 -9.89 -2.16 5.79
N LEU A 159 -8.57 -1.94 5.71
CA LEU A 159 -7.96 -0.66 6.02
C LEU A 159 -8.45 0.45 5.06
N MET A 160 -8.65 0.14 3.79
CA MET A 160 -9.16 1.08 2.79
C MET A 160 -10.60 1.51 3.11
N LEU A 161 -11.47 0.57 3.47
CA LEU A 161 -12.83 0.87 3.90
C LEU A 161 -12.84 1.73 5.16
N LEU A 162 -11.98 1.43 6.14
CA LEU A 162 -11.83 2.24 7.36
C LEU A 162 -11.33 3.65 7.04
N ALA A 163 -10.35 3.80 6.15
CA ALA A 163 -9.82 5.09 5.73
C ALA A 163 -10.91 5.95 5.04
N LEU A 164 -11.68 5.35 4.14
CA LEU A 164 -12.78 6.01 3.44
C LEU A 164 -13.90 6.39 4.40
N ALA A 165 -14.32 5.50 5.31
CA ALA A 165 -15.33 5.80 6.32
C ALA A 165 -14.88 6.96 7.23
N TRP A 166 -13.62 6.94 7.66
CA TRP A 166 -13.04 8.02 8.47
C TRP A 166 -12.98 9.35 7.70
N GLY A 167 -12.50 9.35 6.46
CA GLY A 167 -12.47 10.53 5.59
C GLY A 167 -13.88 11.13 5.37
N ALA A 168 -14.87 10.28 5.07
CA ALA A 168 -16.26 10.70 4.91
C ALA A 168 -16.83 11.36 6.17
N MET A 169 -16.60 10.74 7.34
CA MET A 169 -17.02 11.30 8.63
C MET A 169 -16.40 12.67 8.88
N LEU A 170 -15.12 12.84 8.57
CA LEU A 170 -14.43 14.12 8.74
C LEU A 170 -14.99 15.19 7.79
N LEU A 171 -15.23 14.86 6.53
CA LEU A 171 -15.83 15.77 5.57
C LEU A 171 -17.25 16.16 5.98
N HIS A 172 -18.06 15.21 6.46
CA HIS A 172 -19.39 15.52 6.98
C HIS A 172 -19.34 16.52 8.16
N ARG A 173 -18.41 16.31 9.11
CA ARG A 173 -18.21 17.25 10.23
C ARG A 173 -17.76 18.63 9.77
N GLN A 174 -16.91 18.70 8.74
CA GLN A 174 -16.44 19.97 8.18
C GLN A 174 -17.57 20.70 7.44
N TYR A 175 -18.36 19.97 6.65
CA TYR A 175 -19.54 20.52 5.95
C TYR A 175 -20.49 21.22 6.92
N ARG A 176 -20.78 20.61 8.06
CA ARG A 176 -21.65 21.19 9.11
C ARG A 176 -21.10 22.45 9.77
N ARG A 177 -19.83 22.79 9.53
CA ARG A 177 -19.13 23.98 10.07
C ARG A 177 -18.72 24.95 8.97
N LEU A 178 -19.25 24.80 7.76
CA LEU A 178 -19.08 25.80 6.72
C LEU A 178 -19.93 27.01 7.08
N ASP A 179 -19.26 28.17 7.19
CA ASP A 179 -19.94 29.46 7.29
C ASP A 179 -20.23 29.94 5.85
N TRP A 180 -21.48 29.91 5.47
CA TRP A 180 -21.98 30.41 4.17
C TRP A 180 -22.24 31.91 4.22
#